data_e00ccd887057c032ff6e9b40cd92e7bb
#
_entry.id   e00ccd887057c032ff6e9b40cd92e7bb
#
_cell.length_a   1.000
_cell.length_b   1.000
_cell.length_c   1.000
_cell.angle_alpha   90.00
_cell.angle_beta   90.00
_cell.angle_gamma   90.00
#
_symmetry.space_group_name_H-M   'P 1'
#
loop_
_entity.id
_entity.type
_entity.pdbx_description
1 polymer ?
#
loop_
_entity_poly.entity_id
_entity_poly.type
_entity_poly.pdbx_seq_one_letter_code
_entity_poly.pdbx_strand_id
1 'polypeptide(L)'
;MQGITSRLDYLADLGIDAIWLSPVYRSPQDDNGYDISDYCDIDPMFGTLADMDTLIGEARKRNIRIIMDLVLNHSSDEHPWFLEAKKSRDNPFHDYYVWRDGNEDVPPNDMKACFGGSAWTWVPDVQQYYFHQFSVKQPDLNWDNPKVREEIYKIINFWIERGVGGFRLDVIDQIAKEPDLKITNNGPMLHAYIREMNRHTFGGTDLVTVGEAWGANVDNAKIYSDPSGREFSMVFQFEHIGLDQIPGKEKWDLEPLDWMELKKVLSKWQTGLHGCGWNSLFWNNHDLPRIVSRWGDDGKYRVESAKMFATLLHGMQGTPYIYQGEELGMTNAPYDISDYRDIETLHIYRDRLAEGYAEEDVMRSIHAKGRDNARTPMQWDGSKNAGFTVGEPWLKVNPNYLQINAAGECNTADSVFAYYKALIALRKKYPIFAEGDYQLLMGDDPDVFAYKRTWKEQTLYVICNFHAKKLNEVIPEEYRKGTLLISNYAEQGSSLKPYEARIYLEQRN
;
A
#
# COMPACT_ATOMS: atom_id res chain seq x y z
N MET A 1 -17.69 6.42 6.78
CA MET A 1 -17.93 7.46 5.75
C MET A 1 -18.00 8.85 6.36
N GLN A 2 -18.92 9.12 7.29
CA GLN A 2 -19.12 10.46 7.88
C GLN A 2 -17.85 11.03 8.53
N GLY A 3 -17.05 10.18 9.23
CA GLY A 3 -15.77 10.60 9.81
C GLY A 3 -14.76 11.08 8.76
N ILE A 4 -14.66 10.40 7.61
CA ILE A 4 -13.79 10.83 6.51
C ILE A 4 -14.30 12.14 5.92
N THR A 5 -15.63 12.25 5.67
CA THR A 5 -16.25 13.46 5.16
C THR A 5 -15.96 14.68 6.04
N SER A 6 -15.97 14.52 7.38
CA SER A 6 -15.65 15.59 8.32
C SER A 6 -14.19 16.04 8.32
N ARG A 7 -13.30 15.28 7.71
CA ARG A 7 -11.85 15.55 7.64
C ARG A 7 -11.34 15.92 6.24
N LEU A 8 -12.25 16.08 5.27
CA LEU A 8 -11.87 16.42 3.90
C LEU A 8 -11.13 17.76 3.78
N ASP A 9 -11.43 18.74 4.65
CA ASP A 9 -10.71 20.02 4.65
C ASP A 9 -9.25 19.88 5.09
N TYR A 10 -8.95 18.99 6.06
CA TYR A 10 -7.59 18.62 6.44
C TYR A 10 -6.81 18.00 5.25
N LEU A 11 -7.45 17.07 4.54
CA LEU A 11 -6.86 16.39 3.39
C LEU A 11 -6.67 17.34 2.20
N ALA A 12 -7.61 18.24 1.98
CA ALA A 12 -7.49 19.29 0.96
C ALA A 12 -6.36 20.28 1.31
N ASP A 13 -6.19 20.65 2.59
CA ASP A 13 -5.12 21.52 3.05
C ASP A 13 -3.75 20.86 2.90
N LEU A 14 -3.63 19.56 3.15
CA LEU A 14 -2.42 18.79 2.85
C LEU A 14 -2.07 18.83 1.35
N GLY A 15 -3.09 18.96 0.49
CA GLY A 15 -2.94 19.13 -0.96
C GLY A 15 -3.03 17.85 -1.76
N ILE A 16 -3.63 16.76 -1.22
CA ILE A 16 -3.82 15.51 -1.95
C ILE A 16 -4.88 15.63 -3.05
N ASP A 17 -4.81 14.74 -4.04
CA ASP A 17 -5.72 14.72 -5.20
C ASP A 17 -6.68 13.53 -5.18
N ALA A 18 -6.36 12.50 -4.40
CA ALA A 18 -7.20 11.31 -4.28
C ALA A 18 -7.09 10.68 -2.90
N ILE A 19 -8.15 9.97 -2.48
CA ILE A 19 -8.20 9.16 -1.28
C ILE A 19 -8.50 7.72 -1.71
N TRP A 20 -7.59 6.79 -1.44
CA TRP A 20 -7.88 5.36 -1.52
C TRP A 20 -8.46 4.90 -0.17
N LEU A 21 -9.66 4.33 -0.22
CA LEU A 21 -10.33 3.70 0.91
C LEU A 21 -10.02 2.20 0.91
N SER A 22 -9.58 1.66 2.04
CA SER A 22 -9.63 0.21 2.29
C SER A 22 -11.07 -0.30 2.12
N PRO A 23 -11.31 -1.61 1.96
CA PRO A 23 -12.65 -2.12 1.70
C PRO A 23 -13.68 -1.64 2.71
N VAL A 24 -14.80 -1.12 2.21
CA VAL A 24 -15.92 -0.58 3.02
C VAL A 24 -17.23 -1.32 2.75
N TYR A 25 -17.14 -2.39 1.95
CA TYR A 25 -18.27 -3.24 1.58
C TYR A 25 -18.77 -4.07 2.77
N ARG A 26 -19.93 -4.69 2.64
CA ARG A 26 -20.39 -5.65 3.64
C ARG A 26 -19.41 -6.81 3.78
N SER A 27 -19.01 -7.07 5.02
CA SER A 27 -18.00 -8.08 5.34
C SER A 27 -18.22 -8.64 6.74
N PRO A 28 -18.02 -9.95 6.96
CA PRO A 28 -17.92 -10.53 8.29
C PRO A 28 -16.68 -10.06 9.09
N GLN A 29 -15.74 -9.38 8.44
CA GLN A 29 -14.52 -8.80 9.04
C GLN A 29 -13.51 -9.85 9.55
N ASP A 30 -13.43 -11.01 8.91
CA ASP A 30 -12.39 -12.02 9.20
C ASP A 30 -11.00 -11.49 8.89
N ASP A 31 -10.86 -10.78 7.77
CA ASP A 31 -9.64 -10.09 7.34
C ASP A 31 -9.89 -8.59 7.12
N ASN A 32 -10.48 -7.94 8.13
CA ASN A 32 -10.65 -6.48 8.18
C ASN A 32 -11.29 -5.85 6.92
N GLY A 33 -12.26 -6.55 6.34
CA GLY A 33 -13.03 -6.08 5.17
C GLY A 33 -12.59 -6.69 3.85
N TYR A 34 -11.47 -7.40 3.78
CA TYR A 34 -11.02 -8.11 2.57
C TYR A 34 -11.78 -9.42 2.32
N ASP A 35 -12.67 -9.83 3.21
CA ASP A 35 -13.64 -10.93 3.06
C ASP A 35 -15.02 -10.37 2.75
N ILE A 36 -15.28 -10.03 1.47
CA ILE A 36 -16.48 -9.30 1.03
C ILE A 36 -17.68 -10.24 0.87
N SER A 37 -18.79 -9.93 1.55
CA SER A 37 -20.07 -10.66 1.43
C SER A 37 -21.09 -9.97 0.50
N ASP A 38 -20.94 -8.67 0.23
CA ASP A 38 -21.74 -7.94 -0.77
C ASP A 38 -20.91 -6.76 -1.30
N TYR A 39 -20.58 -6.80 -2.60
CA TYR A 39 -19.76 -5.80 -3.27
C TYR A 39 -20.49 -4.50 -3.62
N CYS A 40 -21.83 -4.49 -3.53
CA CYS A 40 -22.65 -3.36 -3.98
C CYS A 40 -23.31 -2.60 -2.83
N ASP A 41 -22.98 -2.92 -1.59
CA ASP A 41 -23.49 -2.21 -0.41
C ASP A 41 -22.33 -1.83 0.54
N ILE A 42 -22.58 -0.85 1.41
CA ILE A 42 -21.64 -0.41 2.44
C ILE A 42 -21.93 -1.16 3.74
N ASP A 43 -20.88 -1.61 4.41
CA ASP A 43 -21.01 -2.22 5.73
C ASP A 43 -21.62 -1.20 6.72
N PRO A 44 -22.66 -1.60 7.49
CA PRO A 44 -23.29 -0.72 8.47
C PRO A 44 -22.32 -0.12 9.51
N MET A 45 -21.18 -0.78 9.76
CA MET A 45 -20.13 -0.26 10.62
C MET A 45 -19.55 1.06 10.08
N PHE A 46 -19.47 1.21 8.76
CA PHE A 46 -18.89 2.38 8.08
C PHE A 46 -19.94 3.39 7.64
N GLY A 47 -21.20 3.01 7.56
CA GLY A 47 -22.30 3.88 7.15
C GLY A 47 -23.22 3.23 6.12
N THR A 48 -23.69 4.03 5.17
CA THR A 48 -24.65 3.66 4.13
C THR A 48 -24.17 4.06 2.76
N LEU A 49 -24.84 3.56 1.69
CA LEU A 49 -24.62 4.04 0.32
C LEU A 49 -24.84 5.57 0.20
N ALA A 50 -25.81 6.12 0.93
CA ALA A 50 -26.06 7.58 0.93
C ALA A 50 -24.89 8.35 1.59
N ASP A 51 -24.25 7.80 2.61
CA ASP A 51 -23.06 8.39 3.22
C ASP A 51 -21.87 8.35 2.23
N MET A 52 -21.77 7.27 1.44
CA MET A 52 -20.75 7.15 0.40
C MET A 52 -20.97 8.16 -0.74
N ASP A 53 -22.22 8.30 -1.21
CA ASP A 53 -22.57 9.30 -2.22
C ASP A 53 -22.26 10.73 -1.72
N THR A 54 -22.50 10.97 -0.43
CA THR A 54 -22.14 12.25 0.23
C THR A 54 -20.63 12.45 0.24
N LEU A 55 -19.87 11.45 0.63
CA LEU A 55 -18.40 11.51 0.64
C LEU A 55 -17.84 11.80 -0.75
N ILE A 56 -18.31 11.09 -1.78
CA ILE A 56 -17.91 11.32 -3.19
C ILE A 56 -18.22 12.76 -3.61
N GLY A 57 -19.42 13.24 -3.30
CA GLY A 57 -19.87 14.61 -3.64
C GLY A 57 -19.03 15.68 -2.94
N GLU A 58 -18.77 15.53 -1.64
CA GLU A 58 -18.00 16.50 -0.86
C GLU A 58 -16.51 16.49 -1.21
N ALA A 59 -15.94 15.31 -1.51
CA ALA A 59 -14.56 15.18 -1.99
C ALA A 59 -14.40 15.88 -3.36
N ARG A 60 -15.34 15.68 -4.29
CA ARG A 60 -15.34 16.31 -5.62
C ARG A 60 -15.35 17.85 -5.54
N LYS A 61 -16.08 18.45 -4.58
CA LYS A 61 -16.08 19.90 -4.36
C LYS A 61 -14.69 20.45 -3.99
N ARG A 62 -13.81 19.59 -3.47
CA ARG A 62 -12.43 19.88 -3.07
C ARG A 62 -11.40 19.40 -4.09
N ASN A 63 -11.84 18.97 -5.29
CA ASN A 63 -11.01 18.34 -6.32
C ASN A 63 -10.29 17.06 -5.84
N ILE A 64 -10.89 16.34 -4.92
CA ILE A 64 -10.37 15.05 -4.41
C ILE A 64 -11.20 13.92 -5.01
N ARG A 65 -10.54 12.90 -5.55
CA ARG A 65 -11.15 11.67 -6.08
C ARG A 65 -11.23 10.61 -4.99
N ILE A 66 -12.30 9.83 -4.98
CA ILE A 66 -12.42 8.66 -4.11
C ILE A 66 -12.04 7.42 -4.93
N ILE A 67 -11.02 6.70 -4.48
CA ILE A 67 -10.56 5.44 -5.07
C ILE A 67 -11.07 4.31 -4.17
N MET A 68 -11.84 3.37 -4.77
CA MET A 68 -12.36 2.20 -4.06
C MET A 68 -11.37 1.03 -4.14
N ASP A 69 -11.32 0.24 -3.11
CA ASP A 69 -10.60 -1.03 -3.14
C ASP A 69 -11.48 -2.13 -3.76
N LEU A 70 -10.97 -2.87 -4.73
CA LEU A 70 -11.67 -3.98 -5.37
C LEU A 70 -10.96 -5.30 -5.06
N VAL A 71 -11.58 -6.14 -4.26
CA VAL A 71 -11.09 -7.47 -3.90
C VAL A 71 -11.71 -8.48 -4.86
N LEU A 72 -11.00 -8.77 -5.95
CA LEU A 72 -11.54 -9.57 -7.06
C LEU A 72 -10.95 -10.98 -7.15
N ASN A 73 -9.96 -11.30 -6.32
CA ASN A 73 -9.35 -12.63 -6.28
C ASN A 73 -10.23 -13.64 -5.54
N HIS A 74 -10.96 -13.21 -4.53
CA HIS A 74 -11.75 -14.04 -3.63
C HIS A 74 -12.98 -13.28 -3.13
N SER A 75 -13.90 -13.96 -2.49
CA SER A 75 -15.00 -13.37 -1.74
C SER A 75 -15.02 -13.89 -0.30
N SER A 76 -15.92 -13.39 0.55
CA SER A 76 -16.24 -14.05 1.81
C SER A 76 -16.89 -15.42 1.57
N ASP A 77 -16.70 -16.36 2.50
CA ASP A 77 -17.46 -17.62 2.58
C ASP A 77 -18.93 -17.39 2.94
N GLU A 78 -19.29 -16.18 3.36
CA GLU A 78 -20.67 -15.73 3.58
C GLU A 78 -21.27 -15.00 2.37
N HIS A 79 -20.53 -14.85 1.26
CA HIS A 79 -21.08 -14.31 0.02
C HIS A 79 -22.18 -15.23 -0.54
N PRO A 80 -23.32 -14.70 -1.03
CA PRO A 80 -24.40 -15.51 -1.58
C PRO A 80 -23.95 -16.51 -2.64
N TRP A 81 -22.98 -16.17 -3.46
CA TRP A 81 -22.42 -17.09 -4.47
C TRP A 81 -21.79 -18.33 -3.82
N PHE A 82 -20.99 -18.16 -2.75
CA PHE A 82 -20.35 -19.28 -2.08
C PHE A 82 -21.33 -20.11 -1.27
N LEU A 83 -22.29 -19.46 -0.60
CA LEU A 83 -23.35 -20.15 0.14
C LEU A 83 -24.18 -21.06 -0.79
N GLU A 84 -24.38 -20.67 -2.04
CA GLU A 84 -25.02 -21.50 -3.05
C GLU A 84 -24.05 -22.54 -3.63
N ALA A 85 -22.83 -22.17 -3.94
CA ALA A 85 -21.80 -23.03 -4.55
C ALA A 85 -21.54 -24.31 -3.74
N LYS A 86 -21.51 -24.20 -2.41
CA LYS A 86 -21.22 -25.32 -1.51
C LYS A 86 -22.39 -26.29 -1.27
N LYS A 87 -23.59 -26.00 -1.80
CA LYS A 87 -24.77 -26.86 -1.62
C LYS A 87 -24.78 -28.07 -2.55
N SER A 88 -24.34 -27.92 -3.79
CA SER A 88 -24.37 -28.97 -4.82
C SER A 88 -23.42 -28.65 -5.96
N ARG A 89 -22.81 -29.68 -6.54
CA ARG A 89 -21.97 -29.57 -7.77
C ARG A 89 -22.76 -29.09 -8.98
N ASP A 90 -24.08 -29.33 -9.02
CA ASP A 90 -24.96 -28.88 -10.11
C ASP A 90 -25.50 -27.46 -9.89
N ASN A 91 -25.14 -26.80 -8.79
CA ASN A 91 -25.58 -25.44 -8.53
C ASN A 91 -24.93 -24.47 -9.54
N PRO A 92 -25.68 -23.51 -10.13
CA PRO A 92 -25.14 -22.55 -11.11
C PRO A 92 -23.95 -21.72 -10.62
N PHE A 93 -23.81 -21.56 -9.31
CA PHE A 93 -22.71 -20.83 -8.68
C PHE A 93 -21.53 -21.72 -8.29
N HIS A 94 -21.64 -23.05 -8.44
CA HIS A 94 -20.57 -23.96 -8.02
C HIS A 94 -19.25 -23.60 -8.70
N ASP A 95 -19.26 -23.47 -10.03
CA ASP A 95 -18.10 -23.14 -10.84
C ASP A 95 -17.66 -21.66 -10.75
N TYR A 96 -18.24 -20.89 -9.83
CA TYR A 96 -17.74 -19.52 -9.50
C TYR A 96 -16.47 -19.56 -8.67
N TYR A 97 -16.18 -20.69 -8.04
CA TYR A 97 -15.01 -20.89 -7.16
C TYR A 97 -14.13 -22.03 -7.69
N VAL A 98 -12.91 -22.09 -7.18
CA VAL A 98 -11.95 -23.13 -7.57
C VAL A 98 -12.12 -24.37 -6.72
N TRP A 99 -12.65 -25.45 -7.31
CA TRP A 99 -12.88 -26.72 -6.63
C TRP A 99 -12.00 -27.84 -7.17
N ARG A 100 -11.67 -28.83 -6.31
CA ARG A 100 -11.02 -30.09 -6.72
C ARG A 100 -11.61 -31.27 -5.99
N ASP A 101 -11.74 -32.39 -6.69
CA ASP A 101 -12.12 -33.67 -6.10
C ASP A 101 -11.02 -34.14 -5.13
N GLY A 102 -11.43 -34.85 -4.08
CA GLY A 102 -10.52 -35.40 -3.10
C GLY A 102 -11.22 -36.32 -2.09
N ASN A 103 -10.49 -36.67 -1.05
CA ASN A 103 -10.99 -37.35 0.14
C ASN A 103 -10.71 -36.46 1.35
N GLU A 104 -11.54 -36.54 2.37
CA GLU A 104 -11.55 -35.64 3.53
C GLU A 104 -10.19 -35.31 4.14
N ASP A 105 -9.27 -36.27 4.22
CA ASP A 105 -7.95 -36.08 4.83
C ASP A 105 -6.80 -35.90 3.81
N VAL A 106 -7.12 -35.81 2.52
CA VAL A 106 -6.12 -35.76 1.46
C VAL A 106 -6.39 -34.56 0.53
N PRO A 107 -5.80 -33.41 0.83
CA PRO A 107 -5.94 -32.24 -0.03
C PRO A 107 -5.29 -32.48 -1.41
N PRO A 108 -5.73 -31.76 -2.45
CA PRO A 108 -5.23 -31.93 -3.83
C PRO A 108 -3.71 -31.78 -3.98
N ASN A 109 -3.10 -30.94 -3.17
CA ASN A 109 -1.65 -30.75 -3.08
C ASN A 109 -1.26 -30.14 -1.73
N ASP A 110 0.03 -29.88 -1.54
CA ASP A 110 0.63 -29.36 -0.30
C ASP A 110 0.76 -27.83 -0.24
N MET A 111 -0.01 -27.10 -1.08
CA MET A 111 0.00 -25.64 -1.07
C MET A 111 -0.44 -25.09 0.29
N LYS A 112 0.26 -24.04 0.71
CA LYS A 112 -0.01 -23.30 1.94
C LYS A 112 -0.74 -22.00 1.63
N ALA A 113 -1.69 -21.63 2.48
CA ALA A 113 -2.32 -20.32 2.47
C ALA A 113 -1.36 -19.25 3.01
N CYS A 114 -1.53 -18.00 2.58
CA CYS A 114 -0.70 -16.87 3.01
C CYS A 114 -0.75 -16.62 4.53
N PHE A 115 -1.90 -16.90 5.15
CA PHE A 115 -2.07 -16.78 6.60
C PHE A 115 -1.79 -18.08 7.38
N GLY A 116 -1.13 -19.05 6.72
CA GLY A 116 -0.76 -20.33 7.31
C GLY A 116 -1.79 -21.43 7.06
N GLY A 117 -1.40 -22.67 7.32
CA GLY A 117 -2.24 -23.85 7.08
C GLY A 117 -2.29 -24.28 5.61
N SER A 118 -3.22 -25.21 5.29
CA SER A 118 -3.48 -25.67 3.91
C SER A 118 -4.20 -24.58 3.12
N ALA A 119 -3.91 -24.46 1.82
CA ALA A 119 -4.69 -23.62 0.90
C ALA A 119 -5.97 -24.33 0.39
N TRP A 120 -6.29 -25.49 0.90
CA TRP A 120 -7.44 -26.31 0.52
C TRP A 120 -8.29 -26.68 1.73
N THR A 121 -9.60 -26.48 1.63
CA THR A 121 -10.55 -26.85 2.67
C THR A 121 -11.64 -27.77 2.14
N TRP A 122 -11.86 -28.90 2.84
CA TRP A 122 -12.85 -29.91 2.47
C TRP A 122 -14.27 -29.46 2.77
N VAL A 123 -15.20 -29.73 1.82
CA VAL A 123 -16.63 -29.50 1.96
C VAL A 123 -17.38 -30.85 1.80
N PRO A 124 -17.89 -31.45 2.89
CA PRO A 124 -18.51 -32.77 2.87
C PRO A 124 -19.73 -32.88 1.93
N ASP A 125 -20.54 -31.82 1.83
CA ASP A 125 -21.80 -31.83 1.06
C ASP A 125 -21.56 -32.01 -0.45
N VAL A 126 -20.44 -31.49 -0.96
CA VAL A 126 -20.06 -31.63 -2.37
C VAL A 126 -18.91 -32.60 -2.58
N GLN A 127 -18.31 -33.13 -1.52
CA GLN A 127 -17.16 -34.04 -1.55
C GLN A 127 -16.02 -33.50 -2.41
N GLN A 128 -15.67 -32.23 -2.18
CA GLN A 128 -14.59 -31.52 -2.86
C GLN A 128 -13.88 -30.57 -1.90
N TYR A 129 -12.68 -30.18 -2.27
CA TYR A 129 -11.95 -29.09 -1.67
C TYR A 129 -12.17 -27.80 -2.47
N TYR A 130 -12.40 -26.68 -1.78
CA TYR A 130 -12.24 -25.38 -2.40
C TYR A 130 -10.86 -24.82 -2.09
N PHE A 131 -10.36 -24.02 -3.04
CA PHE A 131 -9.10 -23.33 -2.91
C PHE A 131 -9.29 -21.97 -2.22
N HIS A 132 -8.35 -21.60 -1.34
CA HIS A 132 -8.25 -20.29 -0.72
C HIS A 132 -6.79 -19.91 -0.51
N GLN A 133 -6.36 -18.84 -1.16
CA GLN A 133 -4.97 -18.37 -1.05
C GLN A 133 -4.71 -17.69 0.29
N PHE A 134 -5.74 -17.14 0.94
CA PHE A 134 -5.68 -16.39 2.20
C PHE A 134 -6.38 -17.15 3.34
N SER A 135 -7.36 -16.54 4.01
CA SER A 135 -8.11 -17.21 5.05
C SER A 135 -9.01 -18.34 4.49
N VAL A 136 -9.27 -19.33 5.31
CA VAL A 136 -10.31 -20.35 5.03
C VAL A 136 -11.68 -19.71 4.75
N LYS A 137 -11.91 -18.47 5.21
CA LYS A 137 -13.13 -17.71 4.95
C LYS A 137 -13.09 -16.85 3.69
N GLN A 138 -12.03 -16.98 2.89
CA GLN A 138 -11.83 -16.21 1.66
C GLN A 138 -11.67 -17.15 0.44
N PRO A 139 -12.76 -17.87 0.03
CA PRO A 139 -12.70 -18.77 -1.13
C PRO A 139 -12.35 -18.02 -2.43
N ASP A 140 -11.42 -18.56 -3.18
CA ASP A 140 -10.90 -17.95 -4.41
C ASP A 140 -11.87 -18.10 -5.58
N LEU A 141 -12.12 -16.99 -6.27
CA LEU A 141 -12.98 -16.93 -7.46
C LEU A 141 -12.31 -17.58 -8.68
N ASN A 142 -13.13 -18.27 -9.46
CA ASN A 142 -12.73 -18.92 -10.71
C ASN A 142 -12.84 -17.95 -11.88
N TRP A 143 -11.76 -17.24 -12.20
CA TRP A 143 -11.72 -16.28 -13.32
C TRP A 143 -11.75 -16.93 -14.71
N ASP A 144 -11.51 -18.24 -14.82
CA ASP A 144 -11.70 -18.96 -16.08
C ASP A 144 -13.19 -19.00 -16.49
N ASN A 145 -14.09 -18.91 -15.50
CA ASN A 145 -15.53 -18.85 -15.74
C ASN A 145 -15.94 -17.44 -16.24
N PRO A 146 -16.42 -17.29 -17.49
CA PRO A 146 -16.83 -16.00 -18.02
C PRO A 146 -18.00 -15.34 -17.24
N LYS A 147 -18.86 -16.14 -16.59
CA LYS A 147 -19.95 -15.59 -15.78
C LYS A 147 -19.42 -14.85 -14.54
N VAL A 148 -18.34 -15.35 -13.92
CA VAL A 148 -17.67 -14.64 -12.81
C VAL A 148 -17.17 -13.28 -13.29
N ARG A 149 -16.49 -13.23 -14.46
CA ARG A 149 -16.00 -11.99 -15.03
C ARG A 149 -17.13 -11.00 -15.33
N GLU A 150 -18.24 -11.48 -15.90
CA GLU A 150 -19.43 -10.65 -16.18
C GLU A 150 -20.03 -10.04 -14.90
N GLU A 151 -20.12 -10.80 -13.81
CA GLU A 151 -20.60 -10.27 -12.51
C GLU A 151 -19.63 -9.23 -11.94
N ILE A 152 -18.33 -9.47 -12.04
CA ILE A 152 -17.30 -8.51 -11.64
C ILE A 152 -17.42 -7.20 -12.42
N TYR A 153 -17.68 -7.25 -13.74
CA TYR A 153 -17.87 -6.03 -14.54
C TYR A 153 -19.11 -5.24 -14.13
N LYS A 154 -20.20 -5.92 -13.71
CA LYS A 154 -21.40 -5.26 -13.17
C LYS A 154 -21.07 -4.54 -11.86
N ILE A 155 -20.30 -5.16 -10.97
CA ILE A 155 -19.85 -4.57 -9.70
C ILE A 155 -19.02 -3.30 -9.96
N ILE A 156 -18.04 -3.38 -10.85
CA ILE A 156 -17.18 -2.24 -11.19
C ILE A 156 -18.01 -1.09 -11.77
N ASN A 157 -18.89 -1.39 -12.74
CA ASN A 157 -19.74 -0.39 -13.38
C ASN A 157 -20.74 0.25 -12.40
N PHE A 158 -21.27 -0.50 -11.42
CA PHE A 158 -22.10 0.04 -10.35
C PHE A 158 -21.39 1.17 -9.58
N TRP A 159 -20.11 1.02 -9.28
CA TRP A 159 -19.34 2.05 -8.60
C TRP A 159 -18.92 3.19 -9.52
N ILE A 160 -18.64 2.91 -10.78
CA ILE A 160 -18.39 3.96 -11.81
C ILE A 160 -19.60 4.87 -11.94
N GLU A 161 -20.81 4.31 -12.04
CA GLU A 161 -22.06 5.06 -12.13
C GLU A 161 -22.32 5.94 -10.90
N ARG A 162 -21.86 5.52 -9.70
CA ARG A 162 -21.91 6.33 -8.48
C ARG A 162 -20.88 7.46 -8.46
N GLY A 163 -19.94 7.47 -9.38
CA GLY A 163 -19.00 8.58 -9.58
C GLY A 163 -17.72 8.47 -8.76
N VAL A 164 -17.27 7.27 -8.44
CA VAL A 164 -15.92 7.05 -7.89
C VAL A 164 -14.84 7.55 -8.85
N GLY A 165 -13.70 7.94 -8.33
CA GLY A 165 -12.58 8.47 -9.11
C GLY A 165 -11.60 7.40 -9.60
N GLY A 166 -11.80 6.16 -9.22
CA GLY A 166 -10.94 5.05 -9.63
C GLY A 166 -10.97 3.87 -8.69
N PHE A 167 -10.03 2.93 -8.91
CA PHE A 167 -9.95 1.67 -8.18
C PHE A 167 -8.51 1.27 -7.85
N ARG A 168 -8.32 0.73 -6.66
CA ARG A 168 -7.17 -0.12 -6.34
C ARG A 168 -7.63 -1.57 -6.39
N LEU A 169 -6.91 -2.41 -7.10
CA LEU A 169 -7.28 -3.81 -7.31
C LEU A 169 -6.38 -4.70 -6.45
N ASP A 170 -6.99 -5.32 -5.47
CA ASP A 170 -6.36 -6.19 -4.48
C ASP A 170 -5.78 -7.43 -5.12
N VAL A 171 -4.53 -7.77 -4.80
CA VAL A 171 -3.77 -8.94 -5.27
C VAL A 171 -4.10 -9.34 -6.71
N ILE A 172 -4.17 -8.37 -7.60
CA ILE A 172 -4.67 -8.56 -8.97
C ILE A 172 -3.84 -9.53 -9.80
N ASP A 173 -2.59 -9.73 -9.46
CA ASP A 173 -1.70 -10.69 -10.11
C ASP A 173 -2.06 -12.16 -9.81
N GLN A 174 -3.02 -12.41 -8.90
CA GLN A 174 -3.46 -13.73 -8.48
C GLN A 174 -4.77 -14.21 -9.14
N ILE A 175 -5.46 -13.38 -9.93
CA ILE A 175 -6.76 -13.74 -10.51
C ILE A 175 -6.67 -14.89 -11.54
N ALA A 176 -5.54 -15.06 -12.20
CA ALA A 176 -5.29 -16.11 -13.21
C ALA A 176 -4.46 -17.27 -12.64
N LYS A 177 -4.74 -17.66 -11.40
CA LYS A 177 -4.05 -18.76 -10.71
C LYS A 177 -4.27 -20.11 -11.37
N GLU A 178 -3.27 -20.99 -11.30
CA GLU A 178 -3.34 -22.40 -11.69
C GLU A 178 -2.90 -23.28 -10.51
N PRO A 179 -3.77 -23.56 -9.53
CA PRO A 179 -3.39 -24.27 -8.29
C PRO A 179 -2.84 -25.67 -8.51
N ASP A 180 -3.25 -26.36 -9.57
CA ASP A 180 -2.73 -27.69 -9.91
C ASP A 180 -1.24 -27.64 -10.29
N LEU A 181 -0.79 -26.53 -10.85
CA LEU A 181 0.60 -26.25 -11.18
C LEU A 181 1.33 -25.45 -10.08
N LYS A 182 0.65 -25.19 -8.97
CA LYS A 182 1.12 -24.34 -7.87
C LYS A 182 1.51 -22.93 -8.32
N ILE A 183 0.82 -22.39 -9.32
CA ILE A 183 0.97 -21.02 -9.80
C ILE A 183 -0.11 -20.18 -9.09
N THR A 184 0.31 -19.27 -8.23
CA THR A 184 -0.59 -18.38 -7.49
C THR A 184 -0.66 -16.99 -8.11
N ASN A 185 0.43 -16.50 -8.69
CA ASN A 185 0.51 -15.18 -9.29
C ASN A 185 1.09 -15.24 -10.71
N ASN A 186 0.85 -14.20 -11.49
CA ASN A 186 1.33 -14.06 -12.87
C ASN A 186 0.96 -15.25 -13.78
N GLY A 187 -0.21 -15.86 -13.58
CA GLY A 187 -0.69 -16.95 -14.42
C GLY A 187 -0.87 -16.52 -15.90
N PRO A 188 -0.91 -17.48 -16.83
CA PRO A 188 -0.79 -17.20 -18.27
C PRO A 188 -1.95 -16.35 -18.83
N MET A 189 -3.13 -16.39 -18.21
CA MET A 189 -4.30 -15.63 -18.65
C MET A 189 -4.42 -14.24 -18.01
N LEU A 190 -3.53 -13.88 -17.09
CA LEU A 190 -3.63 -12.67 -16.28
C LEU A 190 -3.87 -11.40 -17.09
N HIS A 191 -2.96 -11.08 -18.00
CA HIS A 191 -3.07 -9.87 -18.82
C HIS A 191 -4.26 -9.91 -19.80
N ALA A 192 -4.71 -11.10 -20.20
CA ALA A 192 -5.92 -11.24 -21.01
C ALA A 192 -7.17 -10.86 -20.22
N TYR A 193 -7.29 -11.33 -18.96
CA TYR A 193 -8.42 -11.00 -18.07
C TYR A 193 -8.43 -9.52 -17.70
N ILE A 194 -7.28 -8.94 -17.38
CA ILE A 194 -7.18 -7.52 -17.05
C ILE A 194 -7.59 -6.65 -18.24
N ARG A 195 -7.16 -6.98 -19.46
CA ARG A 195 -7.55 -6.26 -20.69
C ARG A 195 -9.03 -6.42 -21.01
N GLU A 196 -9.60 -7.60 -20.74
CA GLU A 196 -11.04 -7.82 -20.89
C GLU A 196 -11.81 -6.94 -19.90
N MET A 197 -11.43 -6.96 -18.63
CA MET A 197 -12.01 -6.12 -17.58
C MET A 197 -11.91 -4.64 -17.93
N ASN A 198 -10.73 -4.14 -18.33
CA ASN A 198 -10.54 -2.76 -18.76
C ASN A 198 -11.53 -2.37 -19.86
N ARG A 199 -11.67 -3.17 -20.93
CA ARG A 199 -12.58 -2.89 -22.05
C ARG A 199 -14.05 -2.82 -21.65
N HIS A 200 -14.46 -3.60 -20.65
CA HIS A 200 -15.86 -3.67 -20.21
C HIS A 200 -16.22 -2.68 -19.11
N THR A 201 -15.22 -1.99 -18.52
CA THR A 201 -15.43 -1.14 -17.33
C THR A 201 -14.76 0.21 -17.47
N PHE A 202 -13.55 0.40 -16.99
CA PHE A 202 -12.87 1.70 -16.85
C PHE A 202 -12.06 2.12 -18.09
N GLY A 203 -11.96 1.28 -19.12
CA GLY A 203 -11.24 1.61 -20.35
C GLY A 203 -11.79 2.84 -21.06
N GLY A 204 -10.91 3.76 -21.49
CA GLY A 204 -11.30 5.00 -22.15
C GLY A 204 -11.89 6.06 -21.24
N THR A 205 -11.88 5.84 -19.92
CA THR A 205 -12.27 6.84 -18.91
C THR A 205 -11.03 7.55 -18.34
N ASP A 206 -11.24 8.56 -17.50
CA ASP A 206 -10.17 9.25 -16.78
C ASP A 206 -10.02 8.72 -15.33
N LEU A 207 -10.51 7.52 -15.06
CA LEU A 207 -10.41 6.87 -13.77
C LEU A 207 -8.98 6.44 -13.47
N VAL A 208 -8.55 6.66 -12.23
CA VAL A 208 -7.25 6.17 -11.76
C VAL A 208 -7.37 4.71 -11.38
N THR A 209 -6.52 3.85 -11.94
CA THR A 209 -6.49 2.43 -11.59
C THR A 209 -5.09 2.02 -11.14
N VAL A 210 -5.01 1.30 -10.04
CA VAL A 210 -3.75 0.78 -9.52
C VAL A 210 -3.91 -0.69 -9.11
N GLY A 211 -3.08 -1.55 -9.67
CA GLY A 211 -3.05 -2.97 -9.30
C GLY A 211 -2.07 -3.21 -8.16
N GLU A 212 -2.47 -3.99 -7.17
CA GLU A 212 -1.52 -4.57 -6.23
C GLU A 212 -0.98 -5.86 -6.81
N ALA A 213 0.35 -5.93 -7.04
CA ALA A 213 0.99 -7.07 -7.67
C ALA A 213 2.30 -7.44 -6.95
N TRP A 214 2.23 -8.43 -6.08
CA TRP A 214 3.38 -8.95 -5.33
C TRP A 214 4.41 -9.62 -6.25
N GLY A 215 3.97 -10.19 -7.37
CA GLY A 215 4.82 -10.75 -8.40
C GLY A 215 5.28 -9.75 -9.46
N ALA A 216 5.10 -8.44 -9.24
CA ALA A 216 5.53 -7.43 -10.19
C ALA A 216 7.06 -7.34 -10.28
N ASN A 217 7.55 -7.23 -11.49
CA ASN A 217 8.89 -6.85 -11.87
C ASN A 217 8.83 -5.78 -12.95
N VAL A 218 9.97 -5.18 -13.29
CA VAL A 218 10.00 -4.08 -14.26
C VAL A 218 9.39 -4.48 -15.60
N ASP A 219 9.55 -5.72 -16.04
CA ASP A 219 9.10 -6.13 -17.38
C ASP A 219 7.58 -6.32 -17.46
N ASN A 220 6.96 -6.97 -16.45
CA ASN A 220 5.50 -7.08 -16.43
C ASN A 220 4.83 -5.76 -15.99
N ALA A 221 5.49 -4.93 -15.17
CA ALA A 221 4.97 -3.61 -14.81
C ALA A 221 4.80 -2.67 -16.02
N LYS A 222 5.65 -2.80 -17.05
CA LYS A 222 5.46 -2.12 -18.34
C LYS A 222 4.17 -2.54 -19.03
N ILE A 223 3.73 -3.78 -18.86
CA ILE A 223 2.49 -4.28 -19.45
C ILE A 223 1.29 -3.73 -18.69
N TYR A 224 1.32 -3.80 -17.35
CA TYR A 224 0.27 -3.29 -16.49
C TYR A 224 0.01 -1.78 -16.69
N SER A 225 1.08 -0.99 -16.81
CA SER A 225 1.02 0.47 -16.86
C SER A 225 1.42 1.06 -18.23
N ASP A 226 1.22 0.32 -19.31
CA ASP A 226 1.45 0.77 -20.68
C ASP A 226 0.71 2.09 -20.96
N PRO A 227 1.41 3.13 -21.49
CA PRO A 227 0.78 4.43 -21.77
C PRO A 227 -0.42 4.39 -22.71
N SER A 228 -0.62 3.29 -23.45
CA SER A 228 -1.84 3.09 -24.27
C SER A 228 -3.10 2.86 -23.42
N GLY A 229 -2.97 2.67 -22.09
CA GLY A 229 -4.10 2.54 -21.16
C GLY A 229 -4.92 1.26 -21.33
N ARG A 230 -4.31 0.16 -21.75
CA ARG A 230 -5.00 -1.11 -21.99
C ARG A 230 -5.25 -1.94 -20.73
N GLU A 231 -4.55 -1.63 -19.64
CA GLU A 231 -4.69 -2.31 -18.36
C GLU A 231 -4.93 -1.27 -17.25
N PHE A 232 -3.90 -0.88 -16.49
CA PHE A 232 -4.03 0.05 -15.38
C PHE A 232 -3.26 1.35 -15.61
N SER A 233 -3.50 2.34 -14.78
CA SER A 233 -2.68 3.57 -14.74
C SER A 233 -1.30 3.28 -14.18
N MET A 234 -1.20 2.37 -13.20
CA MET A 234 0.03 2.01 -12.49
C MET A 234 -0.14 0.69 -11.73
N VAL A 235 0.96 0.20 -11.15
CA VAL A 235 0.96 -0.98 -10.30
C VAL A 235 1.83 -0.75 -9.06
N PHE A 236 1.40 -1.26 -7.90
CA PHE A 236 2.27 -1.39 -6.73
C PHE A 236 3.20 -2.56 -6.92
N GLN A 237 4.48 -2.35 -6.67
CA GLN A 237 5.52 -3.35 -6.62
C GLN A 237 6.10 -3.42 -5.20
N PHE A 238 6.60 -4.56 -4.78
CA PHE A 238 7.03 -4.81 -3.40
C PHE A 238 8.50 -5.20 -3.27
N GLU A 239 9.29 -5.10 -4.33
CA GLU A 239 10.68 -5.54 -4.33
C GLU A 239 11.53 -4.84 -3.26
N HIS A 240 11.28 -3.53 -3.03
CA HIS A 240 11.99 -2.80 -1.98
C HIS A 240 11.55 -3.19 -0.57
N ILE A 241 10.34 -3.76 -0.42
CA ILE A 241 9.76 -4.10 0.89
C ILE A 241 10.45 -5.31 1.53
N GLY A 242 10.98 -6.25 0.74
CA GLY A 242 11.65 -7.44 1.23
C GLY A 242 13.11 -7.25 1.67
N LEU A 243 13.67 -6.04 1.57
CA LEU A 243 15.11 -5.80 1.76
C LEU A 243 15.59 -5.82 3.22
N ASP A 244 14.70 -5.95 4.18
CA ASP A 244 14.99 -6.05 5.61
C ASP A 244 14.50 -7.38 6.20
N GLN A 245 14.46 -8.43 5.35
CA GLN A 245 14.18 -9.80 5.76
C GLN A 245 15.26 -10.76 5.22
N ILE A 246 15.56 -11.82 5.97
CA ILE A 246 16.53 -12.81 5.57
C ILE A 246 16.09 -13.48 4.26
N PRO A 247 16.92 -13.49 3.20
CA PRO A 247 16.56 -14.04 1.91
C PRO A 247 16.09 -15.50 1.99
N GLY A 248 14.92 -15.78 1.39
CA GLY A 248 14.33 -17.12 1.38
C GLY A 248 13.64 -17.53 2.69
N LYS A 249 13.53 -16.61 3.65
CA LYS A 249 12.77 -16.77 4.89
C LYS A 249 11.48 -15.98 4.84
N GLU A 250 10.69 -16.07 5.92
CA GLU A 250 9.44 -15.30 6.07
C GLU A 250 9.73 -13.85 6.47
N LYS A 251 8.74 -12.96 6.29
CA LYS A 251 8.86 -11.53 6.63
C LYS A 251 9.23 -11.27 8.11
N TRP A 252 9.01 -12.27 8.96
CA TRP A 252 9.27 -12.24 10.40
C TRP A 252 10.72 -12.52 10.76
N ASP A 253 11.51 -13.00 9.80
CA ASP A 253 12.94 -13.27 9.96
C ASP A 253 13.73 -12.03 9.54
N LEU A 254 14.00 -11.16 10.53
CA LEU A 254 14.52 -9.81 10.32
C LEU A 254 16.01 -9.80 10.02
N GLU A 255 16.42 -8.92 9.09
CA GLU A 255 17.81 -8.48 8.97
C GLU A 255 17.86 -6.95 8.77
N PRO A 256 18.99 -6.31 9.05
CA PRO A 256 19.15 -4.87 8.80
C PRO A 256 18.97 -4.54 7.32
N LEU A 257 18.29 -3.41 7.03
CA LEU A 257 18.14 -2.93 5.66
C LEU A 257 19.50 -2.72 4.98
N ASP A 258 19.66 -3.34 3.82
CA ASP A 258 20.77 -3.00 2.91
C ASP A 258 20.43 -1.75 2.09
N TRP A 259 21.01 -0.63 2.52
CA TRP A 259 20.81 0.66 1.86
C TRP A 259 21.34 0.70 0.42
N MET A 260 22.37 -0.09 0.10
CA MET A 260 22.92 -0.16 -1.25
C MET A 260 21.97 -0.91 -2.18
N GLU A 261 21.34 -1.99 -1.68
CA GLU A 261 20.30 -2.69 -2.45
C GLU A 261 19.06 -1.83 -2.62
N LEU A 262 18.64 -1.05 -1.61
CA LEU A 262 17.54 -0.10 -1.76
C LEU A 262 17.79 0.91 -2.88
N LYS A 263 19.01 1.49 -2.97
CA LYS A 263 19.40 2.38 -4.07
C LYS A 263 19.26 1.69 -5.43
N LYS A 264 19.74 0.45 -5.55
CA LYS A 264 19.69 -0.32 -6.81
C LYS A 264 18.24 -0.62 -7.20
N VAL A 265 17.43 -1.09 -6.27
CA VAL A 265 16.02 -1.43 -6.52
C VAL A 265 15.26 -0.20 -6.97
N LEU A 266 15.30 0.89 -6.21
CA LEU A 266 14.57 2.12 -6.56
C LEU A 266 15.05 2.70 -7.90
N SER A 267 16.37 2.70 -8.15
CA SER A 267 16.94 3.17 -9.43
C SER A 267 16.53 2.29 -10.61
N LYS A 268 16.49 0.96 -10.43
CA LYS A 268 16.03 0.01 -11.44
C LYS A 268 14.58 0.32 -11.85
N TRP A 269 13.69 0.55 -10.89
CA TRP A 269 12.30 0.85 -11.15
C TRP A 269 12.13 2.24 -11.81
N GLN A 270 12.89 3.24 -11.38
CA GLN A 270 12.86 4.58 -11.98
C GLN A 270 13.32 4.55 -13.45
N THR A 271 14.42 3.89 -13.75
CA THR A 271 14.96 3.80 -15.11
C THR A 271 14.14 2.84 -15.99
N GLY A 272 13.65 1.76 -15.41
CA GLY A 272 12.96 0.72 -16.15
C GLY A 272 11.56 1.09 -16.63
N LEU A 273 10.85 1.95 -15.91
CA LEU A 273 9.51 2.40 -16.29
C LEU A 273 9.48 3.76 -16.98
N HIS A 274 10.59 4.51 -17.01
CA HIS A 274 10.60 5.82 -17.65
C HIS A 274 10.21 5.74 -19.14
N GLY A 275 9.18 6.49 -19.53
CA GLY A 275 8.67 6.55 -20.89
C GLY A 275 7.86 5.34 -21.38
N CYS A 276 7.74 4.28 -20.58
CA CYS A 276 7.02 3.05 -20.96
C CYS A 276 6.08 2.49 -19.88
N GLY A 277 6.01 3.11 -18.72
CA GLY A 277 5.13 2.74 -17.62
C GLY A 277 5.11 3.83 -16.55
N TRP A 278 4.46 3.54 -15.41
CA TRP A 278 4.32 4.51 -14.33
C TRP A 278 4.50 3.86 -12.96
N ASN A 279 5.35 4.46 -12.10
CA ASN A 279 5.60 3.98 -10.74
C ASN A 279 4.50 4.39 -9.75
N SER A 280 4.12 3.47 -8.86
CA SER A 280 3.47 3.81 -7.58
C SER A 280 4.55 3.93 -6.51
N LEU A 281 4.62 5.08 -5.85
CA LEU A 281 5.66 5.40 -4.88
C LEU A 281 5.07 5.33 -3.47
N PHE A 282 5.57 4.45 -2.62
CA PHE A 282 5.10 4.30 -1.24
C PHE A 282 6.19 3.75 -0.32
N TRP A 283 6.11 4.06 0.95
CA TRP A 283 6.94 3.46 1.99
C TRP A 283 6.17 2.48 2.86
N ASN A 284 4.93 2.79 3.17
CA ASN A 284 4.05 1.96 3.98
C ASN A 284 2.61 2.01 3.48
N ASN A 285 1.82 1.05 3.95
CA ASN A 285 0.39 0.93 3.72
C ASN A 285 -0.27 0.26 4.94
N HIS A 286 -1.51 -0.21 4.83
CA HIS A 286 -2.23 -0.91 5.89
C HIS A 286 -1.66 -2.31 6.23
N ASP A 287 -0.75 -2.85 5.42
CA ASP A 287 -0.08 -4.16 5.63
C ASP A 287 1.38 -4.04 6.02
N LEU A 288 1.92 -2.82 6.09
CA LEU A 288 3.33 -2.56 6.35
C LEU A 288 3.50 -1.66 7.57
N PRO A 289 4.55 -1.87 8.37
CA PRO A 289 4.82 -1.03 9.54
C PRO A 289 5.14 0.41 9.14
N ARG A 290 5.05 1.33 10.09
CA ARG A 290 5.36 2.75 9.91
C ARG A 290 6.82 2.94 9.51
N ILE A 291 7.07 3.67 8.42
CA ILE A 291 8.41 3.85 7.84
C ILE A 291 9.42 4.42 8.84
N VAL A 292 9.00 5.35 9.67
CA VAL A 292 9.87 6.01 10.66
C VAL A 292 10.40 5.01 11.67
N SER A 293 9.57 4.05 12.12
CA SER A 293 10.00 2.99 13.04
C SER A 293 10.72 1.85 12.34
N ARG A 294 10.41 1.60 11.05
CA ARG A 294 10.99 0.50 10.29
C ARG A 294 12.43 0.77 9.86
N TRP A 295 12.66 1.90 9.23
CA TRP A 295 13.95 2.25 8.60
C TRP A 295 14.49 3.61 9.02
N GLY A 296 13.72 4.40 9.76
CA GLY A 296 14.08 5.71 10.28
C GLY A 296 14.57 5.68 11.72
N ASP A 297 14.31 6.77 12.41
CA ASP A 297 14.54 6.93 13.84
C ASP A 297 13.23 7.48 14.45
N ASP A 298 12.52 6.64 15.19
CA ASP A 298 11.24 7.02 15.81
C ASP A 298 11.43 7.67 17.19
N GLY A 299 12.69 7.89 17.58
CA GLY A 299 13.10 8.59 18.80
C GLY A 299 13.55 10.02 18.53
N LYS A 300 14.87 10.25 18.67
CA LYS A 300 15.48 11.57 18.64
C LYS A 300 15.33 12.31 17.30
N TYR A 301 15.42 11.58 16.19
CA TYR A 301 15.39 12.16 14.85
C TYR A 301 14.11 11.79 14.07
N ARG A 302 12.99 11.58 14.80
CA ARG A 302 11.72 11.21 14.20
C ARG A 302 11.27 12.18 13.10
N VAL A 303 11.32 13.46 13.38
CA VAL A 303 10.88 14.51 12.43
C VAL A 303 11.80 14.57 11.24
N GLU A 304 13.10 14.53 11.48
CA GLU A 304 14.12 14.62 10.43
C GLU A 304 14.07 13.39 9.52
N SER A 305 13.95 12.18 10.09
CA SER A 305 13.88 10.96 9.29
C SER A 305 12.57 10.85 8.50
N ALA A 306 11.43 11.26 9.07
CA ALA A 306 10.16 11.33 8.35
C ALA A 306 10.25 12.26 7.12
N LYS A 307 10.81 13.46 7.30
CA LYS A 307 11.02 14.43 6.21
C LYS A 307 12.03 13.94 5.16
N MET A 308 13.06 13.21 5.59
CA MET A 308 14.05 12.61 4.69
C MET A 308 13.40 11.55 3.80
N PHE A 309 12.65 10.61 4.36
CA PHE A 309 11.92 9.61 3.57
C PHE A 309 10.93 10.25 2.60
N ALA A 310 10.20 11.27 3.04
CA ALA A 310 9.31 12.03 2.17
C ALA A 310 10.07 12.64 0.98
N THR A 311 11.21 13.30 1.23
CA THR A 311 12.03 13.94 0.20
C THR A 311 12.54 12.92 -0.82
N LEU A 312 13.09 11.80 -0.33
CA LEU A 312 13.64 10.75 -1.17
C LEU A 312 12.59 10.22 -2.16
N LEU A 313 11.40 9.90 -1.66
CA LEU A 313 10.34 9.31 -2.47
C LEU A 313 9.69 10.33 -3.40
N HIS A 314 9.32 11.50 -2.88
CA HIS A 314 8.59 12.52 -3.65
C HIS A 314 9.43 13.17 -4.75
N GLY A 315 10.76 13.07 -4.69
CA GLY A 315 11.65 13.48 -5.77
C GLY A 315 11.62 12.56 -7.00
N MET A 316 11.11 11.33 -6.85
CA MET A 316 11.07 10.31 -7.91
C MET A 316 9.89 10.47 -8.86
N GLN A 317 9.98 9.85 -10.06
CA GLN A 317 8.88 9.74 -11.01
C GLN A 317 7.88 8.68 -10.55
N GLY A 318 6.62 9.06 -10.54
CA GLY A 318 5.52 8.19 -10.16
C GLY A 318 4.46 8.93 -9.36
N THR A 319 3.44 8.22 -8.93
CA THR A 319 2.39 8.73 -8.04
C THR A 319 2.73 8.41 -6.60
N PRO A 320 3.01 9.42 -5.73
CA PRO A 320 3.26 9.17 -4.31
C PRO A 320 1.96 8.82 -3.60
N TYR A 321 2.02 7.77 -2.81
CA TYR A 321 0.97 7.34 -1.89
C TYR A 321 1.41 7.64 -0.47
N ILE A 322 0.68 8.50 0.20
CA ILE A 322 0.91 8.90 1.60
C ILE A 322 -0.08 8.11 2.45
N TYR A 323 0.43 7.18 3.24
CA TYR A 323 -0.43 6.43 4.14
C TYR A 323 -0.84 7.30 5.33
N GLN A 324 -2.11 7.18 5.79
CA GLN A 324 -2.64 7.99 6.91
C GLN A 324 -1.70 7.97 8.12
N GLY A 325 -1.31 9.17 8.60
CA GLY A 325 -0.37 9.36 9.70
C GLY A 325 1.10 9.41 9.30
N GLU A 326 1.45 9.08 8.06
CA GLU A 326 2.80 9.28 7.54
C GLU A 326 3.16 10.77 7.49
N GLU A 327 2.19 11.61 7.12
CA GLU A 327 2.28 13.07 7.14
C GLU A 327 2.44 13.69 8.55
N LEU A 328 2.27 12.90 9.60
CA LEU A 328 2.52 13.28 11.00
C LEU A 328 3.80 12.66 11.54
N GLY A 329 4.42 11.75 10.80
CA GLY A 329 5.51 10.91 11.31
C GLY A 329 5.05 9.98 12.45
N MET A 330 3.85 9.39 12.34
CA MET A 330 3.36 8.36 13.27
C MET A 330 4.29 7.15 13.28
N THR A 331 4.41 6.52 14.46
CA THR A 331 5.32 5.40 14.72
C THR A 331 4.56 4.09 14.95
N ASN A 332 5.27 2.97 14.95
CA ASN A 332 4.74 1.70 15.42
C ASN A 332 4.26 1.81 16.89
N ALA A 333 3.36 0.94 17.30
CA ALA A 333 2.82 0.92 18.65
C ALA A 333 3.42 -0.23 19.48
N PRO A 334 3.82 0.03 20.74
CA PRO A 334 4.39 -0.99 21.62
C PRO A 334 3.28 -1.81 22.30
N TYR A 335 2.62 -2.66 21.55
CA TYR A 335 1.49 -3.47 22.02
C TYR A 335 1.94 -4.79 22.66
N ASP A 336 1.21 -5.25 23.67
CA ASP A 336 1.23 -6.64 24.12
C ASP A 336 0.43 -7.51 23.13
N ILE A 337 0.73 -8.81 23.05
CA ILE A 337 0.04 -9.70 22.11
C ILE A 337 -1.49 -9.69 22.24
N SER A 338 -2.02 -9.49 23.42
CA SER A 338 -3.47 -9.37 23.68
C SER A 338 -4.13 -8.14 23.03
N ASP A 339 -3.36 -7.15 22.61
CA ASP A 339 -3.85 -5.92 21.98
C ASP A 339 -3.95 -6.02 20.46
N TYR A 340 -3.26 -7.01 19.88
CA TYR A 340 -3.30 -7.25 18.44
C TYR A 340 -4.63 -7.88 18.01
N ARG A 341 -5.11 -7.51 16.83
CA ARG A 341 -6.32 -8.02 16.18
C ARG A 341 -6.04 -8.73 14.86
N ASP A 342 -4.90 -8.45 14.27
CA ASP A 342 -4.50 -9.00 12.99
C ASP A 342 -4.32 -10.52 13.03
N ILE A 343 -5.07 -11.23 12.18
CA ILE A 343 -5.07 -12.69 12.10
C ILE A 343 -3.68 -13.26 11.77
N GLU A 344 -2.93 -12.62 10.88
CA GLU A 344 -1.59 -13.04 10.52
C GLU A 344 -0.63 -12.95 11.71
N THR A 345 -0.69 -11.84 12.46
CA THR A 345 0.12 -11.62 13.67
C THR A 345 -0.20 -12.65 14.74
N LEU A 346 -1.49 -12.95 14.98
CA LEU A 346 -1.90 -13.93 15.99
C LEU A 346 -1.52 -15.35 15.59
N HIS A 347 -1.56 -15.68 14.31
CA HIS A 347 -1.15 -17.00 13.81
C HIS A 347 0.36 -17.19 13.96
N ILE A 348 1.18 -16.25 13.47
CA ILE A 348 2.64 -16.39 13.56
C ILE A 348 3.13 -16.44 15.02
N TYR A 349 2.51 -15.66 15.93
CA TYR A 349 2.84 -15.75 17.35
C TYR A 349 2.65 -17.16 17.88
N ARG A 350 1.48 -17.77 17.65
CA ARG A 350 1.17 -19.11 18.09
C ARG A 350 2.07 -20.16 17.45
N ASP A 351 2.26 -20.08 16.15
CA ASP A 351 2.99 -21.08 15.37
C ASP A 351 4.50 -21.06 15.73
N ARG A 352 5.11 -19.87 15.86
CA ARG A 352 6.52 -19.74 16.28
C ARG A 352 6.76 -20.21 17.70
N LEU A 353 5.85 -19.96 18.64
CA LEU A 353 5.95 -20.52 19.99
C LEU A 353 5.84 -22.06 19.99
N ALA A 354 4.94 -22.63 19.17
CA ALA A 354 4.84 -24.08 19.02
C ALA A 354 6.09 -24.71 18.39
N GLU A 355 6.79 -23.98 17.54
CA GLU A 355 8.09 -24.36 16.95
C GLU A 355 9.27 -24.19 17.93
N GLY A 356 9.05 -23.59 19.11
CA GLY A 356 10.05 -23.43 20.16
C GLY A 356 10.86 -22.14 20.09
N TYR A 357 10.43 -21.13 19.34
CA TYR A 357 11.05 -19.80 19.40
C TYR A 357 10.82 -19.14 20.75
N ALA A 358 11.75 -18.31 21.21
CA ALA A 358 11.57 -17.53 22.42
C ALA A 358 10.51 -16.43 22.19
N GLU A 359 9.59 -16.25 23.13
CA GLU A 359 8.52 -15.25 23.03
C GLU A 359 9.05 -13.84 22.77
N GLU A 360 10.17 -13.46 23.39
CA GLU A 360 10.82 -12.17 23.19
C GLU A 360 11.26 -11.94 21.74
N ASP A 361 11.77 -12.98 21.07
CA ASP A 361 12.18 -12.90 19.66
C ASP A 361 10.98 -12.79 18.74
N VAL A 362 9.91 -13.55 19.02
CA VAL A 362 8.65 -13.48 18.27
C VAL A 362 8.03 -12.10 18.41
N MET A 363 7.92 -11.57 19.62
CA MET A 363 7.39 -10.23 19.87
C MET A 363 8.24 -9.13 19.23
N ARG A 364 9.56 -9.28 19.18
CA ARG A 364 10.44 -8.33 18.46
C ARG A 364 10.10 -8.27 16.99
N SER A 365 9.87 -9.41 16.35
CA SER A 365 9.46 -9.47 14.94
C SER A 365 8.06 -8.87 14.73
N ILE A 366 7.12 -9.15 15.62
CA ILE A 366 5.76 -8.60 15.57
C ILE A 366 5.78 -7.08 15.74
N HIS A 367 6.52 -6.54 16.71
CA HIS A 367 6.68 -5.10 16.88
C HIS A 367 7.31 -4.42 15.66
N ALA A 368 8.19 -5.11 14.94
CA ALA A 368 8.84 -4.58 13.76
C ALA A 368 7.95 -4.67 12.50
N LYS A 369 7.19 -5.76 12.33
CA LYS A 369 6.53 -6.11 11.04
C LYS A 369 5.02 -6.30 11.11
N GLY A 370 4.41 -6.37 12.30
CA GLY A 370 2.97 -6.60 12.45
C GLY A 370 2.13 -5.51 11.77
N ARG A 371 1.07 -5.92 11.06
CA ARG A 371 0.20 -5.04 10.28
C ARG A 371 -0.54 -4.01 11.16
N ASP A 372 -0.89 -4.36 12.39
CA ASP A 372 -1.61 -3.48 13.32
C ASP A 372 -0.81 -2.22 13.71
N ASN A 373 0.52 -2.22 13.55
CA ASN A 373 1.32 -1.01 13.69
C ASN A 373 0.85 0.14 12.78
N ALA A 374 0.43 -0.18 11.56
CA ALA A 374 -0.12 0.78 10.62
C ALA A 374 -1.62 1.06 10.84
N ARG A 375 -2.35 0.12 11.48
CA ARG A 375 -3.81 0.15 11.63
C ARG A 375 -4.28 0.83 12.92
N THR A 376 -3.36 1.40 13.70
CA THR A 376 -3.70 2.22 14.87
C THR A 376 -4.59 3.40 14.47
N PRO A 377 -5.55 3.81 15.32
CA PRO A 377 -6.38 4.98 15.05
C PRO A 377 -5.56 6.21 14.70
N MET A 378 -6.01 6.98 13.71
CA MET A 378 -5.40 8.26 13.34
C MET A 378 -5.39 9.21 14.53
N GLN A 379 -4.25 9.85 14.77
CA GLN A 379 -4.03 10.74 15.89
C GLN A 379 -4.42 12.17 15.52
N TRP A 380 -5.68 12.56 15.80
CA TRP A 380 -6.20 13.88 15.43
C TRP A 380 -5.78 14.98 16.40
N ASP A 381 -5.84 14.72 17.72
CA ASP A 381 -5.49 15.70 18.75
C ASP A 381 -5.08 15.02 20.07
N GLY A 382 -4.77 15.83 21.10
CA GLY A 382 -4.39 15.35 22.43
C GLY A 382 -5.57 14.96 23.35
N SER A 383 -6.82 14.92 22.86
CA SER A 383 -7.97 14.50 23.65
C SER A 383 -8.06 12.97 23.78
N LYS A 384 -9.00 12.48 24.59
CA LYS A 384 -9.21 11.03 24.77
C LYS A 384 -9.34 10.32 23.42
N ASN A 385 -8.71 9.17 23.31
CA ASN A 385 -8.64 8.37 22.09
C ASN A 385 -8.05 9.13 20.88
N ALA A 386 -7.15 10.07 21.14
CA ALA A 386 -6.52 10.93 20.12
C ALA A 386 -7.53 11.71 19.26
N GLY A 387 -8.72 12.04 19.79
CA GLY A 387 -9.79 12.67 19.04
C GLY A 387 -10.40 11.81 17.92
N PHE A 388 -10.04 10.51 17.86
CA PHE A 388 -10.52 9.60 16.81
C PHE A 388 -11.98 9.17 17.06
N THR A 389 -12.32 8.80 18.29
CA THR A 389 -13.65 8.34 18.66
C THR A 389 -14.03 8.72 20.08
N VAL A 390 -15.32 8.91 20.33
CA VAL A 390 -15.88 9.07 21.67
C VAL A 390 -16.17 7.72 22.36
N GLY A 391 -16.25 6.64 21.58
CA GLY A 391 -16.43 5.27 22.03
C GLY A 391 -15.10 4.59 22.34
N GLU A 392 -15.11 3.27 22.36
CA GLU A 392 -13.91 2.45 22.43
C GLU A 392 -13.33 2.26 21.03
N PRO A 393 -12.03 2.56 20.79
CA PRO A 393 -11.41 2.35 19.50
C PRO A 393 -11.21 0.85 19.27
N TRP A 394 -11.28 0.41 18.01
CA TRP A 394 -11.13 -1.00 17.61
C TRP A 394 -9.74 -1.59 17.93
N LEU A 395 -8.70 -0.73 17.87
CA LEU A 395 -7.35 -0.97 18.36
C LEU A 395 -6.99 0.11 19.38
N LYS A 396 -6.11 -0.19 20.31
CA LYS A 396 -5.57 0.83 21.21
C LYS A 396 -4.94 1.97 20.43
N VAL A 397 -5.15 3.19 20.88
CA VAL A 397 -4.44 4.36 20.35
C VAL A 397 -2.97 4.26 20.75
N ASN A 398 -2.06 4.58 19.84
CA ASN A 398 -0.64 4.68 20.17
C ASN A 398 -0.45 5.73 21.29
N PRO A 399 0.18 5.41 22.43
CA PRO A 399 0.26 6.30 23.59
C PRO A 399 0.98 7.62 23.33
N ASN A 400 1.74 7.72 22.24
CA ASN A 400 2.45 8.94 21.85
C ASN A 400 1.56 10.02 21.19
N TYR A 401 0.24 9.80 21.10
CA TYR A 401 -0.70 10.75 20.49
C TYR A 401 -0.72 12.13 21.16
N LEU A 402 -0.28 12.22 22.41
CA LEU A 402 -0.14 13.51 23.10
C LEU A 402 0.94 14.41 22.48
N GLN A 403 1.96 13.81 21.84
CA GLN A 403 3.08 14.49 21.20
C GLN A 403 2.96 14.50 19.66
N ILE A 404 2.39 13.45 19.09
CA ILE A 404 2.27 13.26 17.63
C ILE A 404 0.78 13.26 17.28
N ASN A 405 0.28 14.37 16.76
CA ASN A 405 -1.11 14.47 16.32
C ASN A 405 -1.31 15.60 15.30
N ALA A 406 -2.38 15.50 14.52
CA ALA A 406 -2.68 16.44 13.44
C ALA A 406 -2.83 17.88 13.95
N ALA A 407 -3.51 18.09 15.09
CA ALA A 407 -3.71 19.45 15.62
C ALA A 407 -2.39 20.15 15.96
N GLY A 408 -1.41 19.42 16.53
CA GLY A 408 -0.08 19.92 16.81
C GLY A 408 0.72 20.20 15.54
N GLU A 409 0.74 19.23 14.63
CA GLU A 409 1.52 19.29 13.36
C GLU A 409 0.99 20.39 12.42
N CYS A 410 -0.32 20.56 12.26
CA CYS A 410 -0.90 21.62 11.42
C CYS A 410 -0.61 23.04 11.91
N ASN A 411 -0.39 23.22 13.22
CA ASN A 411 -0.11 24.52 13.83
C ASN A 411 1.39 24.84 13.95
N THR A 412 2.27 23.94 13.49
CA THR A 412 3.73 24.08 13.57
C THR A 412 4.33 24.27 12.19
N ALA A 413 4.98 25.41 11.96
CA ALA A 413 5.52 25.76 10.64
C ALA A 413 6.61 24.82 10.11
N ASP A 414 7.39 24.19 11.02
CA ASP A 414 8.45 23.24 10.67
C ASP A 414 8.05 21.79 11.08
N SER A 415 6.78 21.45 10.90
CA SER A 415 6.25 20.12 11.19
C SER A 415 6.47 19.15 10.02
N VAL A 416 6.23 17.86 10.27
CA VAL A 416 6.20 16.84 9.21
C VAL A 416 5.06 17.13 8.23
N PHE A 417 3.87 17.53 8.73
CA PHE A 417 2.71 17.90 7.92
C PHE A 417 3.02 19.06 6.96
N ALA A 418 3.59 20.15 7.49
CA ALA A 418 3.95 21.33 6.68
C ALA A 418 4.98 20.96 5.59
N TYR A 419 5.88 20.04 5.89
CA TYR A 419 6.89 19.56 4.94
C TYR A 419 6.28 18.73 3.81
N TYR A 420 5.37 17.77 4.12
CA TYR A 420 4.61 17.01 3.11
C TYR A 420 3.78 17.93 2.21
N LYS A 421 3.08 18.89 2.80
CA LYS A 421 2.31 19.92 2.06
C LYS A 421 3.20 20.69 1.08
N ALA A 422 4.40 21.09 1.52
CA ALA A 422 5.36 21.77 0.66
C ALA A 422 5.87 20.87 -0.48
N LEU A 423 6.19 19.60 -0.22
CA LEU A 423 6.60 18.65 -1.25
C LEU A 423 5.51 18.42 -2.29
N ILE A 424 4.26 18.25 -1.87
CA ILE A 424 3.11 18.10 -2.77
C ILE A 424 2.96 19.34 -3.67
N ALA A 425 3.07 20.54 -3.07
CA ALA A 425 3.01 21.79 -3.84
C ALA A 425 4.15 21.91 -4.85
N LEU A 426 5.38 21.50 -4.50
CA LEU A 426 6.52 21.50 -5.42
C LEU A 426 6.28 20.54 -6.59
N ARG A 427 5.77 19.33 -6.35
CA ARG A 427 5.43 18.37 -7.41
C ARG A 427 4.38 18.92 -8.38
N LYS A 428 3.35 19.60 -7.87
CA LYS A 428 2.33 20.27 -8.71
C LYS A 428 2.88 21.43 -9.51
N LYS A 429 3.85 22.17 -8.94
CA LYS A 429 4.43 23.36 -9.57
C LYS A 429 5.46 23.04 -10.66
N TYR A 430 6.25 21.99 -10.48
CA TYR A 430 7.40 21.70 -11.34
C TYR A 430 7.23 20.37 -12.09
N PRO A 431 6.92 20.37 -13.39
CA PRO A 431 6.73 19.16 -14.19
C PRO A 431 7.94 18.20 -14.18
N ILE A 432 9.15 18.68 -13.91
CA ILE A 432 10.34 17.83 -13.83
C ILE A 432 10.23 16.67 -12.84
N PHE A 433 9.41 16.78 -11.80
CA PHE A 433 9.14 15.68 -10.88
C PHE A 433 8.40 14.50 -11.55
N ALA A 434 7.56 14.79 -12.54
CA ALA A 434 6.81 13.79 -13.30
C ALA A 434 7.53 13.36 -14.57
N GLU A 435 8.11 14.34 -15.31
CA GLU A 435 8.57 14.16 -16.70
C GLU A 435 10.06 13.92 -16.82
N GLY A 436 10.86 14.24 -15.77
CA GLY A 436 12.32 14.19 -15.88
C GLY A 436 12.89 12.78 -15.97
N ASP A 437 13.99 12.61 -16.71
CA ASP A 437 14.83 11.42 -16.69
C ASP A 437 15.44 11.20 -15.30
N TYR A 438 15.73 9.95 -14.96
CA TYR A 438 16.39 9.61 -13.70
C TYR A 438 17.84 9.20 -13.90
N GLN A 439 18.72 9.68 -13.03
CA GLN A 439 20.09 9.19 -12.92
C GLN A 439 20.52 9.10 -11.46
N LEU A 440 20.93 7.91 -11.02
CA LEU A 440 21.58 7.73 -9.71
C LEU A 440 22.92 8.47 -9.68
N LEU A 441 23.17 9.18 -8.61
CA LEU A 441 24.44 9.83 -8.27
C LEU A 441 25.00 9.16 -7.02
N MET A 442 26.33 9.21 -6.86
CA MET A 442 27.00 8.64 -5.67
C MET A 442 26.54 7.20 -5.39
N GLY A 443 26.45 6.37 -6.45
CA GLY A 443 25.91 5.02 -6.36
C GLY A 443 26.64 4.12 -5.37
N ASP A 444 27.95 4.28 -5.22
CA ASP A 444 28.80 3.49 -4.32
C ASP A 444 28.96 4.08 -2.91
N ASP A 445 28.34 5.24 -2.63
CA ASP A 445 28.40 5.86 -1.31
C ASP A 445 27.42 5.16 -0.35
N PRO A 446 27.85 4.58 0.77
CA PRO A 446 27.00 3.83 1.67
C PRO A 446 26.10 4.72 2.56
N ASP A 447 26.36 6.01 2.62
CA ASP A 447 25.75 6.93 3.58
C ASP A 447 24.78 7.93 2.92
N VAL A 448 24.97 8.19 1.62
CA VAL A 448 24.17 9.20 0.90
C VAL A 448 23.38 8.55 -0.23
N PHE A 449 22.10 8.83 -0.33
CA PHE A 449 21.32 8.59 -1.54
C PHE A 449 21.17 9.91 -2.30
N ALA A 450 21.84 10.00 -3.42
CA ALA A 450 21.70 11.15 -4.31
C ALA A 450 21.28 10.69 -5.70
N TYR A 451 20.38 11.45 -6.31
CA TYR A 451 19.98 11.26 -7.71
C TYR A 451 19.64 12.60 -8.35
N LYS A 452 19.64 12.64 -9.67
CA LYS A 452 19.12 13.79 -10.40
C LYS A 452 18.00 13.40 -11.34
N ARG A 453 17.15 14.41 -11.62
CA ARG A 453 16.14 14.38 -12.68
C ARG A 453 16.50 15.44 -13.71
N THR A 454 16.33 15.14 -14.98
CA THR A 454 16.61 16.09 -16.07
C THR A 454 15.39 16.21 -16.97
N TRP A 455 14.92 17.43 -17.20
CA TRP A 455 13.79 17.70 -18.08
C TRP A 455 13.96 19.06 -18.76
N LYS A 456 14.02 19.06 -20.10
CA LYS A 456 14.33 20.29 -20.87
C LYS A 456 15.63 20.93 -20.34
N GLU A 457 15.58 22.23 -20.05
CA GLU A 457 16.72 23.01 -19.53
C GLU A 457 16.83 22.93 -17.99
N GLN A 458 16.11 22.03 -17.34
CA GLN A 458 16.09 21.90 -15.88
C GLN A 458 16.82 20.64 -15.40
N THR A 459 17.53 20.77 -14.28
CA THR A 459 18.07 19.63 -13.53
C THR A 459 17.68 19.75 -12.07
N LEU A 460 17.03 18.72 -11.55
CA LEU A 460 16.66 18.58 -10.14
C LEU A 460 17.66 17.64 -9.48
N TYR A 461 18.28 18.05 -8.38
CA TYR A 461 19.15 17.22 -7.55
C TYR A 461 18.45 16.91 -6.24
N VAL A 462 18.35 15.64 -5.87
CA VAL A 462 17.83 15.16 -4.59
C VAL A 462 18.95 14.47 -3.86
N ILE A 463 19.19 14.84 -2.59
CA ILE A 463 20.33 14.36 -1.80
C ILE A 463 19.83 14.08 -0.39
N CYS A 464 20.01 12.85 0.09
CA CYS A 464 19.53 12.38 1.39
C CYS A 464 20.64 11.66 2.17
N ASN A 465 20.80 12.00 3.44
CA ASN A 465 21.57 11.23 4.41
C ASN A 465 20.62 10.25 5.12
N PHE A 466 20.88 8.96 5.05
CA PHE A 466 20.05 7.93 5.68
C PHE A 466 20.30 7.70 7.18
N HIS A 467 21.36 8.30 7.72
CA HIS A 467 21.89 7.91 9.00
C HIS A 467 21.76 8.98 10.07
N ALA A 468 21.73 8.54 11.33
CA ALA A 468 21.77 9.39 12.51
C ALA A 468 23.16 10.03 12.78
N LYS A 469 24.01 10.11 11.77
CA LYS A 469 25.37 10.73 11.86
C LYS A 469 25.51 11.92 10.92
N LYS A 470 26.34 12.88 11.31
CA LYS A 470 26.73 13.98 10.45
C LYS A 470 27.75 13.50 9.41
N LEU A 471 27.53 13.86 8.15
CA LEU A 471 28.46 13.63 7.04
C LEU A 471 29.12 14.95 6.65
N ASN A 472 30.45 15.01 6.65
CA ASN A 472 31.18 16.24 6.37
C ASN A 472 31.60 16.30 4.91
N GLU A 473 31.37 17.45 4.26
CA GLU A 473 31.81 17.78 2.91
C GLU A 473 31.48 16.74 1.82
N VAL A 474 30.31 16.09 1.95
CA VAL A 474 29.89 15.01 1.04
C VAL A 474 29.16 15.50 -0.20
N ILE A 475 28.62 16.72 -0.21
CA ILE A 475 27.85 17.25 -1.35
C ILE A 475 28.76 18.01 -2.30
N PRO A 476 28.97 17.56 -3.56
CA PRO A 476 29.70 18.28 -4.57
C PRO A 476 29.10 19.67 -4.82
N GLU A 477 29.99 20.64 -5.14
CA GLU A 477 29.57 22.03 -5.42
C GLU A 477 28.54 22.08 -6.56
N GLU A 478 28.74 21.28 -7.59
CA GLU A 478 27.88 21.24 -8.77
C GLU A 478 26.44 20.90 -8.45
N TYR A 479 26.14 20.07 -7.40
CA TYR A 479 24.77 19.73 -7.01
C TYR A 479 24.07 20.86 -6.23
N ARG A 480 24.84 21.87 -5.78
CA ARG A 480 24.37 23.02 -4.99
C ARG A 480 24.26 24.31 -5.78
N LYS A 481 24.53 24.28 -7.09
CA LYS A 481 24.51 25.50 -7.95
C LYS A 481 23.09 26.02 -8.19
N GLY A 482 22.08 25.15 -8.07
CA GLY A 482 20.70 25.53 -8.28
C GLY A 482 20.05 26.23 -7.07
N THR A 483 18.80 26.64 -7.26
CA THR A 483 17.95 27.13 -6.18
C THR A 483 17.58 25.99 -5.25
N LEU A 484 17.78 26.13 -3.94
CA LEU A 484 17.25 25.20 -2.95
C LEU A 484 15.73 25.32 -2.92
N LEU A 485 15.02 24.26 -3.30
CA LEU A 485 13.55 24.21 -3.27
C LEU A 485 13.02 23.84 -1.89
N ILE A 486 13.66 22.86 -1.23
CA ILE A 486 13.28 22.38 0.09
C ILE A 486 14.45 21.71 0.81
N SER A 487 14.49 21.84 2.12
CA SER A 487 15.39 21.13 3.03
C SER A 487 14.68 20.91 4.36
N ASN A 488 14.98 19.81 5.05
CA ASN A 488 14.47 19.56 6.41
C ASN A 488 15.36 20.18 7.51
N TYR A 489 16.40 20.95 7.14
CA TYR A 489 17.22 21.76 8.03
C TYR A 489 17.42 23.16 7.45
N ALA A 490 17.54 24.16 8.30
CA ALA A 490 17.72 25.57 7.89
C ALA A 490 19.12 25.87 7.36
N GLU A 491 20.15 25.23 7.91
CA GLU A 491 21.55 25.48 7.52
C GLU A 491 21.93 24.72 6.27
N GLN A 492 22.69 25.35 5.41
CA GLN A 492 23.15 24.81 4.13
C GLN A 492 24.69 24.80 4.09
N GLY A 493 25.22 23.87 3.31
CA GLY A 493 26.67 23.71 3.12
C GLY A 493 26.97 22.43 2.36
N SER A 494 28.24 22.00 2.35
CA SER A 494 28.65 20.70 1.75
C SER A 494 28.45 19.51 2.67
N SER A 495 28.16 19.73 3.95
CA SER A 495 27.89 18.70 4.96
C SER A 495 26.40 18.39 5.04
N LEU A 496 26.05 17.16 5.48
CA LEU A 496 24.70 16.73 5.81
C LEU A 496 24.58 16.39 7.30
N LYS A 497 23.59 16.92 7.97
CA LYS A 497 23.20 16.55 9.34
C LYS A 497 22.54 15.18 9.38
N PRO A 498 22.29 14.57 10.56
CA PRO A 498 21.54 13.33 10.67
C PRO A 498 20.19 13.40 9.95
N TYR A 499 19.91 12.45 9.06
CA TYR A 499 18.71 12.38 8.24
C TYR A 499 18.40 13.67 7.45
N GLU A 500 19.42 14.43 7.08
CA GLU A 500 19.21 15.62 6.26
C GLU A 500 18.91 15.28 4.81
N ALA A 501 17.91 15.97 4.25
CA ALA A 501 17.52 15.84 2.85
C ALA A 501 17.33 17.22 2.19
N ARG A 502 17.73 17.33 0.92
CA ARG A 502 17.67 18.58 0.14
C ARG A 502 17.25 18.31 -1.29
N ILE A 503 16.48 19.25 -1.86
CA ILE A 503 16.17 19.30 -3.29
C ILE A 503 16.64 20.64 -3.85
N TYR A 504 17.49 20.59 -4.85
CA TYR A 504 17.96 21.75 -5.62
C TYR A 504 17.41 21.70 -7.04
N LEU A 505 17.05 22.86 -7.60
CA LEU A 505 16.66 23.00 -9.00
C LEU A 505 17.64 23.94 -9.71
N GLU A 506 18.36 23.42 -10.69
CA GLU A 506 19.21 24.18 -11.60
C GLU A 506 18.46 24.46 -12.90
N GLN A 507 18.48 25.70 -13.34
CA GLN A 507 18.01 26.11 -14.66
C GLN A 507 19.26 26.35 -15.52
N ARG A 508 19.42 25.60 -16.61
CA ARG A 508 20.48 25.85 -17.59
C ARG A 508 20.00 26.96 -18.52
N ASN A 509 20.87 27.94 -18.73
CA ASN A 509 20.65 29.05 -19.70
C ASN A 509 20.86 28.57 -21.13
#